data_7bf457733e9c702acb28f047afe69b2e
#
_entry.id   7bf457733e9c702acb28f047afe69b2e
#
_cell.length_a   1.000
_cell.length_b   1.000
_cell.length_c   1.000
_cell.angle_alpha   90.00
_cell.angle_beta   90.00
_cell.angle_gamma   90.00
#
_symmetry.space_group_name_H-M   'P 1'
#
loop_
_entity.id
_entity.type
_entity.pdbx_description
1 polymer ?
#
loop_
_entity_poly.entity_id
_entity_poly.type
_entity_poly.pdbx_seq_one_letter_code
_entity_poly.pdbx_strand_id
1 'polypeptide(L)'
;MRLVDANVLLYAVDQNAPHHDAAKGWLDNALNGAETVLLPWMSLLAFVRLTTHPRVFDRPLSPAQALDIVDAWLGSPSAVVPEPDARHPGRLRDLLEAAGGHGGNLVNDAHLAALALRHGAVVMTFDSDFGRFPGVRWERPAGA
;
A
#
# COMPACT_ATOMS: atom_id res chain seq x y z
N MET A 1 9.83 9.69 2.29
CA MET A 1 9.63 8.33 1.77
C MET A 1 8.23 7.87 2.14
N ARG A 2 7.48 7.38 1.19
CA ARG A 2 6.08 6.97 1.36
C ARG A 2 5.93 5.52 0.96
N LEU A 3 5.25 4.72 1.78
CA LEU A 3 4.94 3.32 1.51
C LEU A 3 3.44 3.20 1.23
N VAL A 4 3.08 2.58 0.12
CA VAL A 4 1.71 2.60 -0.40
C VAL A 4 0.95 1.32 -0.02
N ASP A 5 -0.17 1.47 0.67
CA ASP A 5 -1.11 0.39 0.93
C ASP A 5 -1.96 0.08 -0.29
N ALA A 6 -2.43 -1.15 -0.38
CA ALA A 6 -3.23 -1.65 -1.50
C ALA A 6 -4.48 -0.82 -1.80
N ASN A 7 -5.16 -0.29 -0.77
CA ASN A 7 -6.37 0.49 -0.98
C ASN A 7 -6.11 1.78 -1.78
N VAL A 8 -4.95 2.39 -1.62
CA VAL A 8 -4.57 3.57 -2.41
C VAL A 8 -4.40 3.19 -3.88
N LEU A 9 -3.73 2.08 -4.17
CA LEU A 9 -3.55 1.58 -5.53
C LEU A 9 -4.89 1.22 -6.18
N LEU A 10 -5.74 0.52 -5.43
CA LEU A 10 -7.06 0.12 -5.91
C LEU A 10 -7.93 1.34 -6.24
N TYR A 11 -8.02 2.30 -5.33
CA TYR A 11 -8.86 3.48 -5.55
C TYR A 11 -8.30 4.41 -6.63
N ALA A 12 -6.99 4.42 -6.84
CA ALA A 12 -6.39 5.19 -7.93
C ALA A 12 -6.86 4.72 -9.32
N VAL A 13 -7.30 3.48 -9.45
CA VAL A 13 -7.75 2.87 -10.70
C VAL A 13 -9.28 2.73 -10.75
N ASP A 14 -9.93 2.49 -9.61
CA ASP A 14 -11.38 2.32 -9.53
C ASP A 14 -12.10 3.66 -9.58
N GLN A 15 -12.60 4.03 -10.76
CA GLN A 15 -13.30 5.29 -11.00
C GLN A 15 -14.60 5.42 -10.18
N ASN A 16 -15.15 4.31 -9.71
CA ASN A 16 -16.37 4.30 -8.89
C ASN A 16 -16.09 4.40 -7.39
N ALA A 17 -14.83 4.35 -6.98
CA ALA A 17 -14.45 4.47 -5.57
C ALA A 17 -14.65 5.91 -5.07
N PRO A 18 -15.20 6.11 -3.85
CA PRO A 18 -15.38 7.46 -3.29
C PRO A 18 -14.07 8.23 -3.15
N HIS A 19 -12.95 7.54 -2.94
CA HIS A 19 -11.64 8.15 -2.79
C HIS A 19 -10.79 8.13 -4.06
N HIS A 20 -11.41 7.87 -5.21
CA HIS A 20 -10.69 7.75 -6.49
C HIS A 20 -9.84 8.98 -6.79
N ASP A 21 -10.44 10.18 -6.77
CA ASP A 21 -9.70 11.40 -7.13
C ASP A 21 -8.54 11.69 -6.19
N ALA A 22 -8.75 11.49 -4.88
CA ALA A 22 -7.70 11.67 -3.88
C ALA A 22 -6.55 10.68 -4.08
N ALA A 23 -6.87 9.40 -4.28
CA ALA A 23 -5.87 8.36 -4.46
C ALA A 23 -5.09 8.55 -5.76
N LYS A 24 -5.80 8.77 -6.88
CA LYS A 24 -5.19 8.97 -8.19
C LYS A 24 -4.31 10.22 -8.22
N GLY A 25 -4.81 11.34 -7.73
CA GLY A 25 -4.08 12.59 -7.71
C GLY A 25 -2.81 12.49 -6.88
N TRP A 26 -2.90 11.90 -5.70
CA TRP A 26 -1.73 11.69 -4.85
C TRP A 26 -0.71 10.76 -5.51
N LEU A 27 -1.14 9.60 -6.02
CA LEU A 27 -0.24 8.60 -6.59
C LEU A 27 0.47 9.12 -7.84
N ASP A 28 -0.27 9.78 -8.74
CA ASP A 28 0.30 10.37 -9.95
C ASP A 28 1.37 11.43 -9.60
N ASN A 29 1.09 12.29 -8.64
CA ASN A 29 2.04 13.30 -8.19
C ASN A 29 3.27 12.67 -7.51
N ALA A 30 3.07 11.66 -6.68
CA ALA A 30 4.15 10.98 -5.98
C ALA A 30 5.10 10.27 -6.95
N LEU A 31 4.56 9.53 -7.92
CA LEU A 31 5.36 8.79 -8.91
C LEU A 31 6.06 9.71 -9.91
N ASN A 32 5.60 10.93 -10.10
CA ASN A 32 6.26 11.96 -10.92
C ASN A 32 7.17 12.89 -10.11
N GLY A 33 7.21 12.72 -8.79
CA GLY A 33 7.99 13.55 -7.88
C GLY A 33 9.40 13.01 -7.62
N ALA A 34 10.11 13.70 -6.73
CA ALA A 34 11.48 13.36 -6.35
C ALA A 34 11.57 12.46 -5.10
N GLU A 35 10.50 12.41 -4.31
CA GLU A 35 10.45 11.58 -3.09
C GLU A 35 10.29 10.09 -3.47
N THR A 36 11.01 9.23 -2.75
CA THR A 36 10.92 7.77 -2.96
C THR A 36 9.54 7.25 -2.56
N VAL A 37 8.92 6.49 -3.45
CA VAL A 37 7.66 5.79 -3.26
C VAL A 37 7.93 4.30 -3.15
N LEU A 38 7.61 3.73 -2.00
CA LEU A 38 7.77 2.29 -1.76
C LEU A 38 6.49 1.57 -2.17
N LEU A 39 6.63 0.63 -3.11
CA LEU A 39 5.54 -0.20 -3.62
C LEU A 39 5.78 -1.66 -3.19
N PRO A 40 5.29 -2.08 -2.01
CA PRO A 40 5.49 -3.46 -1.53
C PRO A 40 4.74 -4.46 -2.41
N TRP A 41 5.34 -5.61 -2.65
CA TRP A 41 4.66 -6.67 -3.40
C TRP A 41 3.35 -7.13 -2.76
N MET A 42 3.21 -7.06 -1.45
CA MET A 42 1.93 -7.33 -0.81
C MET A 42 0.82 -6.39 -1.30
N SER A 43 1.12 -5.10 -1.45
CA SER A 43 0.17 -4.11 -1.99
C SER A 43 -0.09 -4.34 -3.48
N LEU A 44 0.95 -4.60 -4.25
CA LEU A 44 0.85 -4.86 -5.69
C LEU A 44 0.04 -6.13 -5.99
N LEU A 45 0.28 -7.21 -5.26
CA LEU A 45 -0.45 -8.47 -5.44
C LEU A 45 -1.92 -8.32 -5.03
N ALA A 46 -2.20 -7.61 -3.94
CA ALA A 46 -3.58 -7.33 -3.54
C ALA A 46 -4.30 -6.51 -4.62
N PHE A 47 -3.64 -5.52 -5.20
CA PHE A 47 -4.18 -4.74 -6.32
C PHE A 47 -4.54 -5.64 -7.50
N VAL A 48 -3.63 -6.50 -7.96
CA VAL A 48 -3.88 -7.43 -9.07
C VAL A 48 -5.04 -8.37 -8.74
N ARG A 49 -5.05 -8.94 -7.53
CA ARG A 49 -6.09 -9.87 -7.09
C ARG A 49 -7.47 -9.20 -7.07
N LEU A 50 -7.57 -8.00 -6.51
CA LEU A 50 -8.85 -7.31 -6.34
C LEU A 50 -9.39 -6.75 -7.66
N THR A 51 -8.54 -6.19 -8.51
CA THR A 51 -8.99 -5.62 -9.80
C THR A 51 -9.39 -6.67 -10.83
N THR A 52 -8.92 -7.89 -10.68
CA THR A 52 -9.27 -9.02 -11.57
C THR A 52 -10.43 -9.87 -11.03
N HIS A 53 -10.97 -9.52 -9.85
CA HIS A 53 -12.02 -10.31 -9.19
C HIS A 53 -13.41 -9.75 -9.54
N PRO A 54 -14.31 -10.55 -10.16
CA PRO A 54 -15.60 -10.05 -10.64
C PRO A 54 -16.58 -9.64 -9.53
N ARG A 55 -16.35 -10.09 -8.29
CA ARG A 55 -17.16 -9.69 -7.12
C ARG A 55 -16.71 -8.38 -6.50
N VAL A 56 -15.52 -7.88 -6.87
CA VAL A 56 -14.95 -6.64 -6.33
C VAL A 56 -15.05 -5.51 -7.34
N PHE A 57 -14.74 -5.81 -8.60
CA PHE A 57 -14.78 -4.85 -9.71
C PHE A 57 -15.97 -5.17 -10.61
N ASP A 58 -16.78 -4.15 -10.93
CA ASP A 58 -17.91 -4.29 -11.88
C ASP A 58 -17.44 -4.67 -13.28
N ARG A 59 -16.31 -4.11 -13.69
CA ARG A 59 -15.62 -4.44 -14.94
C ARG A 59 -14.21 -4.91 -14.62
N PRO A 60 -14.04 -6.20 -14.25
CA PRO A 60 -12.73 -6.71 -13.88
C PRO A 60 -11.71 -6.53 -15.00
N LEU A 61 -10.49 -6.17 -14.60
CA LEU A 61 -9.37 -6.18 -15.50
C LEU A 61 -8.94 -7.62 -15.78
N SER A 62 -8.35 -7.87 -16.95
CA SER A 62 -7.58 -9.10 -17.14
C SER A 62 -6.29 -9.04 -16.30
N PRO A 63 -5.69 -10.18 -15.93
CA PRO A 63 -4.38 -10.17 -15.29
C PRO A 63 -3.33 -9.39 -16.08
N ALA A 64 -3.33 -9.50 -17.41
CA ALA A 64 -2.42 -8.73 -18.24
C ALA A 64 -2.62 -7.22 -18.11
N GLN A 65 -3.85 -6.75 -18.12
CA GLN A 65 -4.16 -5.32 -17.94
C GLN A 65 -3.72 -4.83 -16.56
N ALA A 66 -4.00 -5.58 -15.50
CA ALA A 66 -3.60 -5.22 -14.15
C ALA A 66 -2.07 -5.15 -14.01
N LEU A 67 -1.35 -6.12 -14.60
CA LEU A 67 0.11 -6.17 -14.57
C LEU A 67 0.75 -5.07 -15.44
N ASP A 68 0.12 -4.66 -16.53
CA ASP A 68 0.57 -3.50 -17.31
C ASP A 68 0.54 -2.22 -16.47
N ILE A 69 -0.47 -2.05 -15.62
CA ILE A 69 -0.54 -0.93 -14.69
C ILE A 69 0.59 -1.00 -13.66
N VAL A 70 0.82 -2.19 -13.08
CA VAL A 70 1.93 -2.42 -12.14
C VAL A 70 3.28 -2.10 -12.80
N ASP A 71 3.51 -2.55 -14.02
CA ASP A 71 4.72 -2.24 -14.79
C ASP A 71 4.90 -0.72 -14.97
N ALA A 72 3.84 -0.01 -15.27
CA ALA A 72 3.90 1.45 -15.43
C ALA A 72 4.30 2.14 -14.12
N TRP A 73 3.74 1.71 -12.98
CA TRP A 73 4.13 2.25 -11.67
C TRP A 73 5.59 1.94 -11.33
N LEU A 74 6.01 0.69 -11.52
CA LEU A 74 7.40 0.27 -11.24
C LEU A 74 8.41 0.91 -12.19
N GLY A 75 7.97 1.36 -13.36
CA GLY A 75 8.81 2.08 -14.33
C GLY A 75 9.13 3.52 -13.90
N SER A 76 8.45 4.07 -12.88
CA SER A 76 8.77 5.39 -12.36
C SER A 76 10.15 5.38 -11.68
N PRO A 77 11.01 6.39 -11.95
CA PRO A 77 12.30 6.51 -11.24
C PRO A 77 12.16 6.68 -9.72
N SER A 78 11.01 7.14 -9.25
CA SER A 78 10.72 7.30 -7.81
C SER A 78 10.29 6.01 -7.13
N ALA A 79 9.88 4.99 -7.88
CA ALA A 79 9.36 3.75 -7.34
C ALA A 79 10.47 2.78 -6.92
N VAL A 80 10.33 2.23 -5.72
CA VAL A 80 11.22 1.21 -5.16
C VAL A 80 10.38 0.12 -4.53
N VAL A 81 10.75 -1.14 -4.73
CA VAL A 81 10.13 -2.28 -4.03
C VAL A 81 10.91 -2.53 -2.73
N PRO A 82 10.28 -2.33 -1.56
CA PRO A 82 10.95 -2.59 -0.29
C PRO A 82 10.98 -4.08 0.00
N GLU A 83 12.08 -4.53 0.62
CA GLU A 83 12.26 -5.92 1.02
C GLU A 83 12.40 -6.02 2.54
N PRO A 84 11.81 -7.06 3.16
CA PRO A 84 12.06 -7.34 4.57
C PRO A 84 13.49 -7.84 4.80
N ASP A 85 13.96 -7.73 6.03
CA ASP A 85 15.27 -8.26 6.45
C ASP A 85 15.11 -9.32 7.55
N ALA A 86 16.24 -9.79 8.08
CA ALA A 86 16.28 -10.84 9.12
C ALA A 86 15.62 -10.41 10.45
N ARG A 87 15.42 -9.10 10.68
CA ARG A 87 14.75 -8.56 11.87
C ARG A 87 13.24 -8.48 11.73
N HIS A 88 12.72 -8.82 10.55
CA HIS A 88 11.30 -8.67 10.26
C HIS A 88 10.39 -9.47 11.21
N PRO A 89 10.68 -10.74 11.56
CA PRO A 89 9.85 -11.47 12.52
C PRO A 89 9.76 -10.80 13.90
N GLY A 90 10.85 -10.23 14.39
CA GLY A 90 10.88 -9.48 15.65
C GLY A 90 10.02 -8.22 15.60
N ARG A 91 10.09 -7.46 14.51
CA ARG A 91 9.24 -6.29 14.30
C ARG A 91 7.76 -6.65 14.23
N LEU A 92 7.43 -7.73 13.50
CA LEU A 92 6.06 -8.22 13.42
C LEU A 92 5.52 -8.60 14.79
N ARG A 93 6.31 -9.33 15.58
CA ARG A 93 5.91 -9.73 16.93
C ARG A 93 5.62 -8.51 17.79
N ASP A 94 6.50 -7.53 17.82
CA ASP A 94 6.34 -6.33 18.64
C ASP A 94 5.10 -5.53 18.23
N LEU A 95 4.87 -5.36 16.94
CA LEU A 95 3.71 -4.63 16.43
C LEU A 95 2.39 -5.35 16.73
N LEU A 96 2.34 -6.66 16.54
CA LEU A 96 1.14 -7.44 16.79
C LEU A 96 0.83 -7.51 18.29
N GLU A 97 1.82 -7.67 19.14
CA GLU A 97 1.63 -7.65 20.61
C GLU A 97 1.12 -6.28 21.07
N ALA A 98 1.71 -5.19 20.56
CA ALA A 98 1.28 -3.83 20.91
C ALA A 98 -0.13 -3.51 20.42
N ALA A 99 -0.58 -4.13 19.33
CA ALA A 99 -1.93 -3.97 18.78
C ALA A 99 -2.98 -4.91 19.41
N GLY A 100 -2.62 -5.64 20.47
CA GLY A 100 -3.55 -6.49 21.24
C GLY A 100 -3.29 -7.99 21.13
N GLY A 101 -2.21 -8.42 20.44
CA GLY A 101 -1.82 -9.82 20.35
C GLY A 101 -2.67 -10.67 19.41
N HIS A 102 -3.49 -10.03 18.55
CA HIS A 102 -4.31 -10.73 17.57
C HIS A 102 -3.58 -10.87 16.23
N GLY A 103 -3.93 -11.92 15.47
CA GLY A 103 -3.42 -12.16 14.13
C GLY A 103 -4.48 -11.87 13.05
N GLY A 104 -4.62 -12.79 12.11
CA GLY A 104 -5.60 -12.68 11.03
C GLY A 104 -5.26 -11.51 10.08
N ASN A 105 -6.25 -10.69 9.76
CA ASN A 105 -6.08 -9.56 8.84
C ASN A 105 -5.07 -8.52 9.32
N LEU A 106 -4.83 -8.44 10.62
CA LEU A 106 -3.87 -7.50 11.19
C LEU A 106 -2.42 -7.85 10.82
N VAL A 107 -2.14 -9.10 10.46
CA VAL A 107 -0.80 -9.56 10.04
C VAL A 107 -0.33 -8.82 8.79
N ASN A 108 -1.20 -8.66 7.81
CA ASN A 108 -0.86 -7.94 6.57
C ASN A 108 -0.52 -6.46 6.85
N ASP A 109 -1.31 -5.80 7.69
CA ASP A 109 -1.05 -4.42 8.09
C ASP A 109 0.24 -4.30 8.90
N ALA A 110 0.50 -5.25 9.80
CA ALA A 110 1.74 -5.29 10.56
C ALA A 110 2.97 -5.48 9.66
N HIS A 111 2.85 -6.28 8.59
CA HIS A 111 3.91 -6.43 7.61
C HIS A 111 4.26 -5.10 6.92
N LEU A 112 3.25 -4.37 6.44
CA LEU A 112 3.45 -3.06 5.82
C LEU A 112 4.02 -2.05 6.83
N ALA A 113 3.50 -2.06 8.06
CA ALA A 113 4.00 -1.22 9.13
C ALA A 113 5.47 -1.50 9.47
N ALA A 114 5.87 -2.77 9.52
CA ALA A 114 7.25 -3.17 9.77
C ALA A 114 8.19 -2.72 8.64
N LEU A 115 7.76 -2.83 7.39
CA LEU A 115 8.54 -2.30 6.25
C LEU A 115 8.68 -0.78 6.34
N ALA A 116 7.61 -0.08 6.69
CA ALA A 116 7.64 1.36 6.86
C ALA A 116 8.62 1.78 7.95
N LEU A 117 8.62 1.11 9.10
CA LEU A 117 9.56 1.37 10.19
C LEU A 117 11.02 1.13 9.76
N ARG A 118 11.26 0.02 9.03
CA ARG A 118 12.60 -0.29 8.53
C ARG A 118 13.17 0.82 7.64
N HIS A 119 12.33 1.40 6.81
CA HIS A 119 12.74 2.41 5.83
C HIS A 119 12.52 3.86 6.30
N GLY A 120 11.97 4.07 7.49
CA GLY A 120 11.62 5.40 7.96
C GLY A 120 10.52 6.07 7.12
N ALA A 121 9.62 5.27 6.55
CA ALA A 121 8.57 5.74 5.65
C ALA A 121 7.26 6.02 6.37
N VAL A 122 6.43 6.88 5.77
CA VAL A 122 5.03 7.09 6.15
C VAL A 122 4.15 6.15 5.32
N VAL A 123 3.24 5.43 5.98
CA VAL A 123 2.26 4.58 5.28
C VAL A 123 1.16 5.46 4.71
N MET A 124 0.96 5.38 3.40
CA MET A 124 -0.16 6.04 2.72
C MET A 124 -1.32 5.06 2.61
N THR A 125 -2.41 5.36 3.29
CA THR A 125 -3.53 4.43 3.42
C THR A 125 -4.82 5.17 3.75
N PHE A 126 -5.96 4.60 3.38
CA PHE A 126 -7.28 5.05 3.84
C PHE A 126 -7.74 4.32 5.10
N ASP A 127 -6.95 3.37 5.60
CA ASP A 127 -7.29 2.55 6.76
C ASP A 127 -6.69 3.12 8.05
N SER A 128 -7.55 3.55 8.97
CA SER A 128 -7.14 4.10 10.27
C SER A 128 -6.56 3.04 11.22
N ASP A 129 -6.66 1.75 10.91
CA ASP A 129 -6.12 0.67 11.75
C ASP A 129 -4.60 0.74 11.91
N PHE A 130 -3.89 1.42 11.02
CA PHE A 130 -2.46 1.66 11.18
C PHE A 130 -2.12 2.49 12.41
N GLY A 131 -3.06 3.27 12.95
CA GLY A 131 -2.91 3.98 14.23
C GLY A 131 -2.74 3.06 15.44
N ARG A 132 -3.01 1.75 15.30
CA ARG A 132 -2.82 0.75 16.36
C ARG A 132 -1.36 0.34 16.56
N PHE A 133 -0.46 0.69 15.62
CA PHE A 133 0.94 0.31 15.66
C PHE A 133 1.81 1.46 16.19
N PRO A 134 2.44 1.31 17.37
CA PRO A 134 3.28 2.36 17.94
C PRO A 134 4.45 2.72 17.03
N GLY A 135 4.71 4.01 16.90
CA GLY A 135 5.83 4.52 16.12
C GLY A 135 5.61 4.53 14.60
N VAL A 136 4.53 3.94 14.13
CA VAL A 136 4.18 3.94 12.70
C VAL A 136 3.46 5.23 12.36
N ARG A 137 3.99 5.96 11.41
CA ARG A 137 3.34 7.15 10.85
C ARG A 137 2.50 6.74 9.66
N TRP A 138 1.30 7.26 9.58
CA TRP A 138 0.41 7.01 8.44
C TRP A 138 -0.38 8.26 8.10
N GLU A 139 -0.72 8.40 6.83
CA GLU A 139 -1.48 9.52 6.31
C GLU A 139 -2.46 9.04 5.26
N ARG A 140 -3.57 9.76 5.12
CA ARG A 140 -4.49 9.58 4.00
C ARG A 140 -4.02 10.42 2.83
N PRO A 141 -4.11 9.89 1.58
CA PRO A 141 -3.92 10.73 0.41
C PRO A 141 -4.89 11.91 0.44
N ALA A 142 -4.35 13.12 0.44
CA ALA A 142 -5.13 14.33 0.24
C ALA A 142 -5.10 14.63 -1.26
N GLY A 143 -6.20 14.41 -1.94
CA GLY A 143 -6.31 14.69 -3.35
C GLY A 143 -6.50 16.17 -3.63
N ALA A 144 -5.88 16.62 -4.68
CA ALA A 144 -6.20 17.90 -5.28
C ALA A 144 -7.59 17.83 -5.95
#